data_969e892d0910a49887c97344626ff243
#
_entry.id   969e892d0910a49887c97344626ff243
#
_cell.length_a   1.000
_cell.length_b   1.000
_cell.length_c   1.000
_cell.angle_alpha   90.00
_cell.angle_beta   90.00
_cell.angle_gamma   90.00
#
_symmetry.space_group_name_H-M   'P 1'
#
loop_
_entity.id
_entity.type
_entity.pdbx_description
1 polymer ?
#
loop_
_entity_poly.entity_id
_entity_poly.type
_entity_poly.pdbx_seq_one_letter_code
_entity_poly.pdbx_strand_id
1 'polypeptide(L)'
;MKIENIDVHSYPGSEKVYMNGSIHPVRVAMRKVNLTPTVKVSGDEKITRQNEPVYVYDTSGVYTDPNVKIDINAGIPRIREEWISKREDLERLDGITSEYGRQREADKSLDSIRFARRYAPYRAKEGCEITQMALARKGIITPEMEYVAIRENMNAEALGIKSHITPEFVRDEIAAG
;
A
#
# COMPACT_ATOMS: atom_id res chain seq x y z
N MET A 1 -27.99 -0.79 26.30
CA MET A 1 -27.51 -1.24 24.96
C MET A 1 -26.11 -1.78 25.17
N LYS A 2 -25.92 -3.10 25.18
CA LYS A 2 -24.59 -3.69 25.27
C LYS A 2 -23.97 -3.56 23.89
N ILE A 3 -22.88 -2.83 23.76
CA ILE A 3 -22.03 -2.84 22.57
C ILE A 3 -21.37 -4.24 22.59
N GLU A 4 -21.87 -5.16 21.76
CA GLU A 4 -21.17 -6.40 21.51
C GLU A 4 -19.79 -6.06 20.94
N ASN A 5 -18.75 -6.77 21.39
CA ASN A 5 -17.42 -6.63 20.84
C ASN A 5 -17.47 -6.89 19.33
N ILE A 6 -17.49 -5.82 18.56
CA ILE A 6 -17.35 -5.92 17.09
C ILE A 6 -15.90 -6.31 16.87
N ASP A 7 -15.66 -7.54 16.41
CA ASP A 7 -14.36 -7.93 15.91
C ASP A 7 -14.06 -7.07 14.67
N VAL A 8 -13.24 -6.05 14.83
CA VAL A 8 -12.85 -5.12 13.77
C VAL A 8 -12.14 -5.79 12.59
N HIS A 9 -11.72 -7.04 12.76
CA HIS A 9 -11.10 -7.84 11.71
C HIS A 9 -12.12 -8.69 10.94
N SER A 10 -13.32 -8.86 11.46
CA SER A 10 -14.37 -9.70 10.86
C SER A 10 -15.34 -8.84 10.05
N TYR A 11 -15.23 -8.93 8.74
CA TYR A 11 -16.20 -8.34 7.81
C TYR A 11 -16.96 -9.49 7.13
N PRO A 12 -18.25 -9.71 7.48
CA PRO A 12 -19.04 -10.76 6.86
C PRO A 12 -19.03 -10.65 5.33
N GLY A 13 -18.74 -11.75 4.65
CA GLY A 13 -18.71 -11.80 3.19
C GLY A 13 -17.47 -11.16 2.54
N SER A 14 -16.47 -10.72 3.30
CA SER A 14 -15.22 -10.22 2.73
C SER A 14 -13.99 -10.60 3.55
N GLU A 15 -12.85 -10.69 2.90
CA GLU A 15 -11.57 -10.99 3.53
C GLU A 15 -10.45 -10.11 2.95
N LYS A 16 -9.45 -9.80 3.76
CA LYS A 16 -8.23 -9.14 3.30
C LYS A 16 -7.33 -10.17 2.63
N VAL A 17 -6.92 -9.88 1.41
CA VAL A 17 -5.96 -10.68 0.64
C VAL A 17 -4.84 -9.79 0.13
N TYR A 18 -3.72 -10.38 -0.25
CA TYR A 18 -2.58 -9.64 -0.79
C TYR A 18 -2.25 -10.13 -2.19
N MET A 19 -2.11 -9.19 -3.11
CA MET A 19 -1.55 -9.41 -4.44
C MET A 19 -0.06 -9.12 -4.39
N ASN A 20 0.75 -10.07 -4.85
CA ASN A 20 2.21 -9.94 -4.83
C ASN A 20 2.73 -9.36 -6.16
N GLY A 21 3.80 -8.58 -6.08
CA GLY A 21 4.53 -8.13 -7.26
C GLY A 21 5.29 -9.27 -7.94
N SER A 22 5.56 -9.10 -9.22
CA SER A 22 6.34 -10.01 -10.05
C SER A 22 7.78 -9.55 -10.25
N ILE A 23 8.03 -8.24 -10.14
CA ILE A 23 9.33 -7.60 -10.35
C ILE A 23 9.99 -7.31 -9.00
N HIS A 24 9.20 -6.78 -8.05
CA HIS A 24 9.68 -6.39 -6.73
C HIS A 24 8.90 -7.13 -5.63
N PRO A 25 9.44 -7.22 -4.41
CA PRO A 25 8.75 -7.82 -3.26
C PRO A 25 7.68 -6.88 -2.69
N VAL A 26 6.78 -6.41 -3.54
CA VAL A 26 5.63 -5.59 -3.13
C VAL A 26 4.43 -6.47 -2.82
N ARG A 27 3.61 -6.03 -1.87
CA ARG A 27 2.35 -6.66 -1.49
C ARG A 27 1.26 -5.60 -1.45
N VAL A 28 0.27 -5.74 -2.32
CA VAL A 28 -0.86 -4.80 -2.41
C VAL A 28 -2.06 -5.41 -1.72
N ALA A 29 -2.56 -4.72 -0.69
CA ALA A 29 -3.73 -5.18 0.05
C ALA A 29 -5.00 -4.97 -0.77
N MET A 30 -5.77 -6.04 -0.92
CA MET A 30 -7.07 -6.06 -1.56
C MET A 30 -8.13 -6.59 -0.60
N ARG A 31 -9.37 -6.17 -0.79
CA ARG A 31 -10.54 -6.75 -0.16
C ARG A 31 -11.23 -7.64 -1.16
N LYS A 32 -11.21 -8.95 -0.93
CA LYS A 32 -11.99 -9.92 -1.69
C LYS A 32 -13.40 -9.95 -1.11
N VAL A 33 -14.38 -9.55 -1.90
CA VAL A 33 -15.79 -9.50 -1.52
C VAL A 33 -16.52 -10.67 -2.17
N ASN A 34 -17.04 -11.58 -1.36
CA ASN A 34 -17.82 -12.71 -1.84
C ASN A 34 -19.23 -12.23 -2.16
N LEU A 35 -19.67 -12.45 -3.40
CA LEU A 35 -20.99 -12.07 -3.84
C LEU A 35 -22.01 -13.17 -3.53
N THR A 36 -23.25 -12.78 -3.23
CA THR A 36 -24.35 -13.72 -3.06
C THR A 36 -24.68 -14.39 -4.39
N PRO A 37 -25.07 -15.68 -4.39
CA PRO A 37 -25.46 -16.36 -5.61
C PRO A 37 -26.65 -15.68 -6.31
N THR A 38 -26.63 -15.66 -7.63
CA THR A 38 -27.79 -15.25 -8.42
C THR A 38 -28.78 -16.39 -8.54
N VAL A 39 -30.04 -16.11 -8.17
CA VAL A 39 -31.12 -17.08 -8.24
C VAL A 39 -32.08 -16.64 -9.33
N LYS A 40 -32.27 -17.49 -10.34
CA LYS A 40 -33.33 -17.35 -11.33
C LYS A 40 -34.44 -18.35 -11.04
N VAL A 41 -35.71 -17.89 -11.04
CA VAL A 41 -36.90 -18.73 -10.94
C VAL A 41 -37.59 -18.68 -12.30
N SER A 42 -37.80 -19.86 -12.91
CA SER A 42 -38.50 -20.00 -14.17
C SER A 42 -39.55 -21.10 -14.00
N GLY A 43 -40.84 -20.73 -13.84
CA GLY A 43 -41.89 -21.64 -13.41
C GLY A 43 -41.56 -22.24 -12.04
N ASP A 44 -41.58 -23.58 -11.95
CA ASP A 44 -41.25 -24.33 -10.73
C ASP A 44 -39.73 -24.59 -10.56
N GLU A 45 -38.92 -24.23 -11.55
CA GLU A 45 -37.47 -24.44 -11.50
C GLU A 45 -36.75 -23.26 -10.87
N LYS A 46 -35.82 -23.57 -9.95
CA LYS A 46 -34.93 -22.62 -9.29
C LYS A 46 -33.48 -22.91 -9.69
N ILE A 47 -32.90 -22.04 -10.51
CA ILE A 47 -31.52 -22.13 -10.96
C ILE A 47 -30.68 -21.20 -10.12
N THR A 48 -29.70 -21.73 -9.40
CA THR A 48 -28.76 -20.96 -8.59
C THR A 48 -27.39 -20.97 -9.26
N ARG A 49 -26.84 -19.77 -9.49
CA ARG A 49 -25.49 -19.56 -10.02
C ARG A 49 -24.62 -18.85 -8.98
N GLN A 50 -23.48 -19.43 -8.65
CA GLN A 50 -22.46 -18.74 -7.86
C GLN A 50 -21.87 -17.60 -8.68
N ASN A 51 -21.66 -16.47 -8.01
CA ASN A 51 -20.97 -15.31 -8.59
C ASN A 51 -19.51 -15.31 -8.15
N GLU A 52 -18.63 -14.92 -9.06
CA GLU A 52 -17.22 -14.73 -8.76
C GLU A 52 -17.04 -13.58 -7.77
N PRO A 53 -16.04 -13.66 -6.86
CA PRO A 53 -15.76 -12.59 -5.92
C PRO A 53 -15.26 -11.35 -6.66
N VAL A 54 -15.52 -10.18 -6.06
CA VAL A 54 -14.99 -8.90 -6.53
C VAL A 54 -13.81 -8.48 -5.66
N TYR A 55 -12.73 -8.03 -6.29
CA TYR A 55 -11.56 -7.51 -5.60
C TYR A 55 -11.54 -6.00 -5.69
N VAL A 56 -11.38 -5.33 -4.54
CA VAL A 56 -11.24 -3.88 -4.46
C VAL A 56 -9.99 -3.54 -3.65
N TYR A 57 -9.38 -2.39 -3.94
CA TYR A 57 -8.23 -1.94 -3.17
C TYR A 57 -8.62 -1.72 -1.71
N ASP A 58 -7.86 -2.33 -0.79
CA ASP A 58 -8.15 -2.23 0.65
C ASP A 58 -7.44 -1.02 1.26
N THR A 59 -8.20 0.04 1.54
CA THR A 59 -7.71 1.27 2.15
C THR A 59 -7.62 1.21 3.67
N SER A 60 -8.05 0.12 4.30
CA SER A 60 -8.05 -0.02 5.77
C SER A 60 -6.64 -0.18 6.36
N GLY A 61 -5.62 -0.38 5.53
CA GLY A 61 -4.24 -0.53 5.96
C GLY A 61 -4.07 -1.72 6.90
N VAL A 62 -3.28 -1.54 7.95
CA VAL A 62 -2.99 -2.60 8.93
C VAL A 62 -4.13 -2.85 9.93
N TYR A 63 -5.13 -1.96 9.98
CA TYR A 63 -6.20 -2.05 10.99
C TYR A 63 -7.11 -3.27 10.84
N THR A 64 -7.17 -3.83 9.64
CA THR A 64 -7.97 -5.03 9.34
C THR A 64 -7.11 -6.24 8.96
N ASP A 65 -5.80 -6.19 9.24
CA ASP A 65 -4.91 -7.33 9.04
C ASP A 65 -4.79 -8.12 10.33
N PRO A 66 -5.31 -9.37 10.39
CA PRO A 66 -5.28 -10.19 11.60
C PRO A 66 -3.86 -10.59 12.02
N ASN A 67 -2.87 -10.47 11.12
CA ASN A 67 -1.48 -10.81 11.38
C ASN A 67 -0.66 -9.63 11.94
N VAL A 68 -1.24 -8.43 12.00
CA VAL A 68 -0.56 -7.22 12.48
C VAL A 68 -1.10 -6.80 13.82
N LYS A 69 -0.25 -6.83 14.84
CA LYS A 69 -0.56 -6.26 16.15
C LYS A 69 -0.25 -4.76 16.14
N ILE A 70 -1.28 -3.94 16.27
CA ILE A 70 -1.13 -2.49 16.36
C ILE A 70 -0.70 -2.11 17.79
N ASP A 71 0.38 -1.35 17.89
CA ASP A 71 0.83 -0.71 19.12
C ASP A 71 0.71 0.80 18.93
N ILE A 72 -0.14 1.42 19.74
CA ILE A 72 -0.39 2.87 19.69
C ILE A 72 0.89 3.70 19.91
N ASN A 73 1.82 3.19 20.73
CA ASN A 73 3.10 3.84 20.99
C ASN A 73 4.10 3.59 19.84
N ALA A 74 3.95 2.44 19.16
CA ALA A 74 4.79 2.08 18.02
C ALA A 74 4.36 2.75 16.71
N GLY A 75 3.10 3.13 16.59
CA GLY A 75 2.54 3.68 15.37
C GLY A 75 2.39 2.65 14.26
N ILE A 76 2.00 3.11 13.09
CA ILE A 76 1.76 2.25 11.93
C ILE A 76 3.08 1.94 11.22
N PRO A 77 3.35 0.67 10.86
CA PRO A 77 4.52 0.28 10.06
C PRO A 77 4.55 1.02 8.71
N ARG A 78 5.72 1.45 8.30
CA ARG A 78 5.92 2.11 7.01
C ARG A 78 6.01 1.06 5.90
N ILE A 79 5.04 1.01 5.00
CA ILE A 79 5.01 0.07 3.87
C ILE A 79 6.26 0.19 3.00
N ARG A 80 6.75 1.41 2.78
CA ARG A 80 7.86 1.71 1.87
C ARG A 80 9.25 1.67 2.53
N GLU A 81 9.35 1.42 3.82
CA GLU A 81 10.65 1.46 4.54
C GLU A 81 11.65 0.48 3.93
N GLU A 82 11.21 -0.75 3.65
CA GLU A 82 12.06 -1.76 3.03
C GLU A 82 12.49 -1.38 1.61
N TRP A 83 11.59 -0.79 0.82
CA TRP A 83 11.90 -0.35 -0.55
C TRP A 83 12.90 0.81 -0.55
N ILE A 84 12.73 1.75 0.39
CA ILE A 84 13.60 2.93 0.52
C ILE A 84 14.99 2.52 1.03
N SER A 85 15.05 1.64 2.04
CA SER A 85 16.31 1.22 2.65
C SER A 85 17.23 0.43 1.71
N LYS A 86 16.66 -0.21 0.69
CA LYS A 86 17.42 -0.97 -0.33
C LYS A 86 17.92 -0.12 -1.50
N ARG A 87 17.58 1.16 -1.55
CA ARG A 87 18.01 2.05 -2.62
C ARG A 87 19.46 2.44 -2.49
N GLU A 88 20.22 2.27 -3.55
CA GLU A 88 21.65 2.59 -3.60
C GLU A 88 21.92 4.09 -3.81
N ASP A 89 20.95 4.84 -4.34
CA ASP A 89 21.02 6.28 -4.59
C ASP A 89 20.69 7.14 -3.37
N LEU A 90 20.37 6.49 -2.25
CA LEU A 90 20.08 7.14 -0.98
C LEU A 90 21.18 6.89 0.06
N GLU A 91 21.36 7.85 0.93
CA GLU A 91 22.13 7.70 2.17
C GLU A 91 21.22 7.87 3.39
N ARG A 92 21.41 7.00 4.37
CA ARG A 92 20.73 7.10 5.66
C ARG A 92 21.46 8.11 6.53
N LEU A 93 20.70 9.02 7.16
CA LEU A 93 21.23 10.02 8.06
C LEU A 93 21.02 9.59 9.52
N ASP A 94 21.99 9.91 10.38
CA ASP A 94 21.90 9.61 11.82
C ASP A 94 20.89 10.51 12.54
N GLY A 95 20.58 11.68 12.00
CA GLY A 95 19.68 12.64 12.63
C GLY A 95 19.23 13.76 11.70
N ILE A 96 18.65 14.80 12.29
CA ILE A 96 18.25 16.01 11.57
C ILE A 96 19.49 16.80 11.14
N THR A 97 19.53 17.19 9.88
CA THR A 97 20.63 17.96 9.29
C THR A 97 20.27 19.43 9.01
N SER A 98 18.97 19.78 8.99
CA SER A 98 18.53 21.16 8.78
C SER A 98 18.79 22.03 10.02
N GLU A 99 19.14 23.31 9.82
CA GLU A 99 19.34 24.26 10.90
C GLU A 99 18.10 24.41 11.78
N TYR A 100 16.91 24.57 11.14
CA TYR A 100 15.65 24.65 11.85
C TYR A 100 15.41 23.39 12.70
N GLY A 101 15.68 22.21 12.16
CA GLY A 101 15.49 20.95 12.88
C GLY A 101 16.41 20.84 14.10
N ARG A 102 17.68 21.25 13.98
CA ARG A 102 18.63 21.28 15.10
C ARG A 102 18.19 22.26 16.20
N GLN A 103 17.74 23.46 15.82
CA GLN A 103 17.18 24.42 16.75
C GLN A 103 15.98 23.87 17.51
N ARG A 104 15.06 23.19 16.81
CA ARG A 104 13.91 22.54 17.43
C ARG A 104 14.29 21.39 18.35
N GLU A 105 15.33 20.62 18.04
CA GLU A 105 15.85 19.57 18.92
C GLU A 105 16.50 20.13 20.17
N ALA A 106 17.16 21.26 20.08
CA ALA A 106 17.82 21.95 21.22
C ALA A 106 16.79 22.63 22.16
N ASP A 107 15.59 22.92 21.71
CA ASP A 107 14.56 23.61 22.49
C ASP A 107 13.93 22.68 23.53
N LYS A 108 14.38 22.78 24.76
CA LYS A 108 13.91 21.97 25.91
C LYS A 108 12.44 22.21 26.28
N SER A 109 11.84 23.33 25.88
CA SER A 109 10.42 23.61 26.15
C SER A 109 9.51 22.64 25.44
N LEU A 110 10.00 21.97 24.40
CA LEU A 110 9.28 21.00 23.59
C LEU A 110 9.42 19.55 24.05
N ASP A 111 10.23 19.27 25.05
CA ASP A 111 10.53 17.89 25.47
C ASP A 111 9.28 17.12 25.89
N SER A 112 8.31 17.81 26.51
CA SER A 112 7.05 17.18 26.94
C SER A 112 6.12 16.73 25.82
N ILE A 113 6.28 17.30 24.62
CA ILE A 113 5.45 17.00 23.44
C ILE A 113 6.25 16.31 22.34
N ARG A 114 7.52 16.04 22.58
CA ARG A 114 8.42 15.42 21.60
C ARG A 114 8.34 13.91 21.65
N PHE A 115 8.13 13.28 20.51
CA PHE A 115 8.17 11.83 20.38
C PHE A 115 9.56 11.36 19.95
N ALA A 116 9.99 10.21 20.48
CA ALA A 116 11.22 9.56 20.03
C ALA A 116 11.16 9.27 18.53
N ARG A 117 12.18 9.66 17.79
CA ARG A 117 12.28 9.37 16.36
C ARG A 117 12.58 7.89 16.16
N ARG A 118 11.72 7.20 15.41
CA ARG A 118 11.84 5.76 15.17
C ARG A 118 12.54 5.41 13.89
N TYR A 119 12.48 6.30 12.92
CA TYR A 119 13.02 6.07 11.59
C TYR A 119 14.05 7.13 11.26
N ALA A 120 15.20 6.68 10.78
CA ALA A 120 16.22 7.59 10.28
C ALA A 120 15.72 8.29 9.01
N PRO A 121 16.04 9.58 8.81
CA PRO A 121 15.80 10.25 7.54
C PRO A 121 16.77 9.73 6.48
N TYR A 122 16.34 9.84 5.22
CA TYR A 122 17.16 9.53 4.06
C TYR A 122 17.35 10.79 3.22
N ARG A 123 18.48 10.88 2.54
CA ARG A 123 18.83 11.94 1.61
C ARG A 123 19.38 11.32 0.34
N ALA A 124 19.19 12.00 -0.81
CA ALA A 124 19.88 11.63 -2.04
C ALA A 124 21.40 11.71 -1.84
N LYS A 125 22.15 10.75 -2.36
CA LYS A 125 23.59 10.87 -2.51
C LYS A 125 23.91 12.00 -3.49
N GLU A 126 25.08 12.59 -3.35
CA GLU A 126 25.54 13.66 -4.24
C GLU A 126 25.46 13.23 -5.71
N GLY A 127 24.90 14.08 -6.55
CA GLY A 127 24.71 13.82 -7.98
C GLY A 127 23.59 12.83 -8.33
N CYS A 128 22.86 12.29 -7.34
CA CYS A 128 21.75 11.38 -7.60
C CYS A 128 20.40 12.09 -7.69
N GLU A 129 19.66 11.81 -8.75
CA GLU A 129 18.25 12.19 -8.90
C GLU A 129 17.38 11.04 -8.42
N ILE A 130 16.51 11.31 -7.43
CA ILE A 130 15.75 10.28 -6.70
C ILE A 130 14.24 10.32 -6.94
N THR A 131 13.75 11.24 -7.77
CA THR A 131 12.31 11.36 -8.05
C THR A 131 11.82 10.21 -8.91
N GLN A 132 10.54 9.85 -8.77
CA GLN A 132 9.93 8.80 -9.61
C GLN A 132 10.06 9.13 -11.10
N MET A 133 9.88 10.40 -11.48
CA MET A 133 10.06 10.86 -12.85
C MET A 133 11.50 10.67 -13.35
N ALA A 134 12.50 11.03 -12.55
CA ALA A 134 13.90 10.85 -12.96
C ALA A 134 14.26 9.37 -13.13
N LEU A 135 13.76 8.50 -12.24
CA LEU A 135 13.95 7.05 -12.36
C LEU A 135 13.22 6.48 -13.57
N ALA A 136 11.98 6.92 -13.83
CA ALA A 136 11.20 6.52 -15.00
C ALA A 136 11.89 6.90 -16.32
N ARG A 137 12.43 8.12 -16.41
CA ARG A 137 13.20 8.59 -17.57
C ARG A 137 14.52 7.82 -17.79
N LYS A 138 15.05 7.21 -16.74
CA LYS A 138 16.19 6.26 -16.82
C LYS A 138 15.75 4.83 -17.19
N GLY A 139 14.45 4.60 -17.43
CA GLY A 139 13.90 3.28 -17.75
C GLY A 139 13.73 2.36 -16.55
N ILE A 140 13.86 2.88 -15.34
CA ILE A 140 13.79 2.09 -14.09
C ILE A 140 12.33 1.96 -13.64
N ILE A 141 11.87 0.73 -13.47
CA ILE A 141 10.60 0.42 -12.82
C ILE A 141 10.85 0.36 -11.32
N THR A 142 10.16 1.18 -10.56
CA THR A 142 10.26 1.19 -9.10
C THR A 142 9.21 0.29 -8.44
N PRO A 143 9.40 -0.12 -7.18
CA PRO A 143 8.36 -0.83 -6.42
C PRO A 143 7.02 -0.06 -6.37
N GLU A 144 7.08 1.27 -6.34
CA GLU A 144 5.88 2.12 -6.34
C GLU A 144 5.11 2.04 -7.67
N MET A 145 5.81 1.96 -8.81
CA MET A 145 5.18 1.82 -10.13
C MET A 145 4.49 0.47 -10.26
N GLU A 146 5.14 -0.61 -9.82
CA GLU A 146 4.53 -1.94 -9.79
C GLU A 146 3.33 -1.99 -8.82
N TYR A 147 3.44 -1.35 -7.65
CA TYR A 147 2.33 -1.24 -6.70
C TYR A 147 1.10 -0.58 -7.33
N VAL A 148 1.31 0.52 -8.06
CA VAL A 148 0.23 1.24 -8.78
C VAL A 148 -0.39 0.34 -9.84
N ALA A 149 0.42 -0.34 -10.65
CA ALA A 149 -0.07 -1.24 -11.70
C ALA A 149 -0.97 -2.35 -11.13
N ILE A 150 -0.55 -3.00 -10.04
CA ILE A 150 -1.34 -4.03 -9.36
C ILE A 150 -2.65 -3.46 -8.83
N ARG A 151 -2.60 -2.26 -8.20
CA ARG A 151 -3.79 -1.61 -7.65
C ARG A 151 -4.81 -1.28 -8.73
N GLU A 152 -4.37 -0.75 -9.86
CA GLU A 152 -5.29 -0.34 -10.95
C GLU A 152 -5.88 -1.54 -11.71
N ASN A 153 -5.20 -2.69 -11.69
CA ASN A 153 -5.70 -3.90 -12.37
C ASN A 153 -6.73 -4.71 -11.56
N MET A 154 -7.01 -4.37 -10.32
CA MET A 154 -7.86 -5.09 -9.34
C MET A 154 -8.74 -6.22 -9.91
N ASN A 155 -9.72 -5.87 -10.74
CA ASN A 155 -10.69 -6.81 -11.31
C ASN A 155 -10.53 -7.01 -12.82
N ALA A 156 -9.46 -6.53 -13.45
CA ALA A 156 -9.34 -6.54 -14.90
C ALA A 156 -9.50 -7.95 -15.47
N GLU A 157 -8.88 -8.96 -14.87
CA GLU A 157 -9.00 -10.36 -15.28
C GLU A 157 -10.43 -10.89 -15.08
N ALA A 158 -11.05 -10.62 -13.92
CA ALA A 158 -12.42 -11.06 -13.62
C ALA A 158 -13.46 -10.44 -14.56
N LEU A 159 -13.21 -9.21 -15.01
CA LEU A 159 -14.07 -8.49 -15.96
C LEU A 159 -13.76 -8.81 -17.43
N GLY A 160 -12.76 -9.65 -17.69
CA GLY A 160 -12.33 -9.97 -19.06
C GLY A 160 -11.76 -8.77 -19.83
N ILE A 161 -11.24 -7.78 -19.12
CA ILE A 161 -10.62 -6.60 -19.72
C ILE A 161 -9.25 -7.01 -20.26
N LYS A 162 -9.07 -6.93 -21.58
CA LYS A 162 -7.80 -7.29 -22.25
C LYS A 162 -6.69 -6.27 -22.05
N SER A 163 -7.06 -5.00 -21.92
CA SER A 163 -6.10 -3.93 -21.64
C SER A 163 -5.95 -3.81 -20.13
N HIS A 164 -4.75 -4.06 -19.64
CA HIS A 164 -4.42 -3.85 -18.23
C HIS A 164 -3.16 -3.01 -18.13
N ILE A 165 -3.04 -2.31 -17.02
CA ILE A 165 -1.93 -1.41 -16.73
C ILE A 165 -0.74 -2.23 -16.27
N THR A 166 0.36 -2.17 -17.01
CA THR A 166 1.61 -2.84 -16.63
C THR A 166 2.55 -1.90 -15.86
N PRO A 167 3.53 -2.42 -15.12
CA PRO A 167 4.55 -1.57 -14.49
C PRO A 167 5.33 -0.72 -15.50
N GLU A 168 5.56 -1.24 -16.71
CA GLU A 168 6.19 -0.52 -17.83
C GLU A 168 5.31 0.64 -18.29
N PHE A 169 4.01 0.41 -18.44
CA PHE A 169 3.06 1.45 -18.78
C PHE A 169 3.07 2.59 -17.75
N VAL A 170 3.04 2.25 -16.46
CA VAL A 170 3.10 3.26 -15.38
C VAL A 170 4.41 4.03 -15.42
N ARG A 171 5.54 3.36 -15.66
CA ARG A 171 6.84 4.01 -15.86
C ARG A 171 6.81 5.01 -17.03
N ASP A 172 6.28 4.59 -18.16
CA ASP A 172 6.29 5.39 -19.39
C ASP A 172 5.39 6.63 -19.24
N GLU A 173 4.22 6.50 -18.62
CA GLU A 173 3.36 7.63 -18.28
C GLU A 173 4.04 8.63 -17.32
N ILE A 174 4.73 8.13 -16.29
CA ILE A 174 5.48 8.99 -15.36
C ILE A 174 6.66 9.67 -16.09
N ALA A 175 7.31 9.00 -17.03
CA ALA A 175 8.42 9.58 -17.79
C ALA A 175 7.96 10.69 -18.74
N ALA A 176 6.75 10.56 -19.28
CA ALA A 176 6.13 11.55 -20.17
C ALA A 176 5.69 12.82 -19.40
N GLY A 177 5.23 12.72 -18.16
CA GLY A 177 4.88 13.85 -17.29
C GLY A 177 3.41 14.13 -17.18
#